data_7c12931ed7e71558e5df8faf1ab7455e
#
_entry.id   7c12931ed7e71558e5df8faf1ab7455e
#
_cell.length_a   1.000
_cell.length_b   1.000
_cell.length_c   1.000
_cell.angle_alpha   90.00
_cell.angle_beta   90.00
_cell.angle_gamma   90.00
#
_symmetry.space_group_name_H-M   'P 1'
#
loop_
_entity.id
_entity.type
_entity.pdbx_description
1 polymer ?
#
loop_
_entity_poly.entity_id
_entity_poly.type
_entity_poly.pdbx_seq_one_letter_code
_entity_poly.pdbx_strand_id
1 'polypeptide(L)'
;MLDTQVSLLTYMATMHFLSGEDPEPIGNQHMNHVPFNSYRTLDGFIQIGVVAEDFWPSLIEALDLRQLDTEENKVRIGRLKNRENIDEALQEVFITNTTEHWLKILQEHRVPCGPINTLSKTFEDADLLKRNMIVEVLQDSGTSVKMPGNPVKISNHDEEFRRSPKLGEH
;
A
#
# COMPACT_ATOMS: atom_id res chain seq x y z
N MET A 1 -9.65 -23.15 4.17
CA MET A 1 -8.39 -22.37 4.06
C MET A 1 -7.86 -22.31 2.63
N LEU A 2 -7.73 -23.43 1.89
CA LEU A 2 -7.22 -23.40 0.51
C LEU A 2 -8.08 -22.53 -0.41
N ASP A 3 -9.39 -22.75 -0.41
CA ASP A 3 -10.34 -21.96 -1.24
C ASP A 3 -10.25 -20.45 -0.97
N THR A 4 -10.07 -20.07 0.31
CA THR A 4 -9.86 -18.67 0.69
C THR A 4 -8.56 -18.13 0.10
N GLN A 5 -7.47 -18.90 0.12
CA GLN A 5 -6.20 -18.49 -0.49
C GLN A 5 -6.34 -18.35 -2.01
N VAL A 6 -7.05 -19.28 -2.66
CA VAL A 6 -7.33 -19.20 -4.10
C VAL A 6 -8.14 -17.94 -4.43
N SER A 7 -9.15 -17.60 -3.62
CA SER A 7 -9.95 -16.38 -3.85
C SER A 7 -9.16 -15.08 -3.71
N LEU A 8 -8.08 -15.06 -2.91
CA LEU A 8 -7.20 -13.89 -2.77
C LEU A 8 -6.29 -13.65 -3.98
N LEU A 9 -6.16 -14.61 -4.90
CA LEU A 9 -5.39 -14.41 -6.14
C LEU A 9 -6.01 -13.36 -7.06
N THR A 10 -7.33 -13.13 -6.95
CA THR A 10 -8.06 -12.07 -7.67
C THR A 10 -7.76 -12.07 -9.18
N TYR A 11 -7.36 -10.94 -9.75
CA TYR A 11 -7.03 -10.80 -11.17
C TYR A 11 -5.75 -11.55 -11.59
N MET A 12 -4.87 -11.93 -10.66
CA MET A 12 -3.66 -12.71 -10.98
C MET A 12 -4.04 -14.09 -11.53
N ALA A 13 -5.03 -14.75 -10.92
CA ALA A 13 -5.56 -16.01 -11.44
C ALA A 13 -6.18 -15.83 -12.84
N THR A 14 -6.93 -14.74 -13.06
CA THR A 14 -7.51 -14.43 -14.36
C THR A 14 -6.43 -14.23 -15.44
N MET A 15 -5.35 -13.55 -15.10
CA MET A 15 -4.23 -13.34 -16.03
C MET A 15 -3.55 -14.67 -16.41
N HIS A 16 -3.30 -15.54 -15.42
CA HIS A 16 -2.78 -16.88 -15.67
C HIS A 16 -3.68 -17.68 -16.63
N PHE A 17 -4.99 -17.71 -16.38
CA PHE A 17 -5.95 -18.43 -17.26
C PHE A 17 -6.00 -17.87 -18.68
N LEU A 18 -5.74 -16.57 -18.88
CA LEU A 18 -5.75 -15.94 -20.20
C LEU A 18 -4.43 -16.13 -20.95
N SER A 19 -3.29 -16.07 -20.28
CA SER A 19 -1.96 -16.17 -20.89
C SER A 19 -1.42 -17.61 -20.95
N GLY A 20 -1.84 -18.45 -20.01
CA GLY A 20 -1.24 -19.76 -19.77
C GLY A 20 0.13 -19.70 -19.06
N GLU A 21 0.56 -18.51 -18.65
CA GLU A 21 1.86 -18.29 -18.01
C GLU A 21 1.70 -18.07 -16.49
N ASP A 22 2.64 -18.58 -15.71
CA ASP A 22 2.72 -18.32 -14.29
C ASP A 22 3.38 -16.96 -14.05
N PRO A 23 2.80 -16.08 -13.21
CA PRO A 23 3.42 -14.81 -12.88
C PRO A 23 4.66 -15.00 -12.00
N GLU A 24 5.75 -14.32 -12.36
CA GLU A 24 6.96 -14.29 -11.55
C GLU A 24 6.80 -13.38 -10.32
N PRO A 25 7.50 -13.67 -9.20
CA PRO A 25 7.54 -12.78 -8.05
C PRO A 25 8.22 -11.45 -8.41
N ILE A 26 7.52 -10.34 -8.24
CA ILE A 26 7.99 -8.99 -8.57
C ILE A 26 8.12 -8.06 -7.35
N GLY A 27 8.08 -8.62 -6.14
CA GLY A 27 8.17 -7.84 -4.90
C GLY A 27 6.97 -6.90 -4.71
N ASN A 28 7.24 -5.62 -4.44
CA ASN A 28 6.20 -4.60 -4.24
C ASN A 28 5.76 -3.89 -5.54
N GLN A 29 6.32 -4.29 -6.67
CA GLN A 29 5.98 -3.73 -7.97
C GLN A 29 4.60 -4.18 -8.45
N HIS A 30 4.00 -3.40 -9.33
CA HIS A 30 2.81 -3.82 -10.07
C HIS A 30 3.20 -4.30 -11.46
N MET A 31 2.62 -5.40 -11.92
CA MET A 31 2.99 -6.00 -13.21
C MET A 31 2.69 -5.10 -14.42
N ASN A 32 1.66 -4.25 -14.35
CA ASN A 32 1.15 -3.45 -15.47
C ASN A 32 1.27 -1.93 -15.29
N HIS A 33 1.72 -1.44 -14.15
CA HIS A 33 1.86 0.00 -13.89
C HIS A 33 3.27 0.34 -13.44
N VAL A 34 3.81 1.43 -13.99
CA VAL A 34 5.13 1.97 -13.65
C VAL A 34 5.05 3.50 -13.64
N PRO A 35 5.57 4.12 -12.57
CA PRO A 35 5.97 3.50 -11.33
C PRO A 35 4.77 3.06 -10.47
N PHE A 36 4.88 1.90 -9.87
CA PHE A 36 4.04 1.42 -8.80
C PHE A 36 4.90 0.53 -7.92
N ASN A 37 5.52 1.13 -6.89
CA ASN A 37 6.52 0.46 -6.08
C ASN A 37 6.72 1.20 -4.75
N SER A 38 7.46 0.58 -3.83
CA SER A 38 7.95 1.21 -2.62
C SER A 38 9.40 1.62 -2.79
N TYR A 39 9.72 2.84 -2.35
CA TYR A 39 11.07 3.42 -2.42
C TYR A 39 11.56 3.78 -1.04
N ARG A 40 12.85 3.58 -0.80
CA ARG A 40 13.50 3.97 0.43
C ARG A 40 13.67 5.48 0.47
N THR A 41 13.33 6.09 1.60
CA THR A 41 13.60 7.49 1.92
C THR A 41 14.72 7.61 2.95
N LEU A 42 15.08 8.81 3.34
CA LEU A 42 16.11 9.04 4.35
C LEU A 42 15.78 8.35 5.70
N ASP A 43 14.50 8.28 6.08
CA ASP A 43 14.03 7.84 7.40
C ASP A 43 13.01 6.69 7.36
N GLY A 44 12.71 6.14 6.18
CA GLY A 44 11.72 5.09 6.04
C GLY A 44 11.47 4.66 4.62
N PHE A 45 10.19 4.50 4.26
CA PHE A 45 9.77 4.09 2.92
C PHE A 45 8.51 4.84 2.52
N ILE A 46 8.40 5.12 1.22
CA ILE A 46 7.22 5.68 0.59
C ILE A 46 6.71 4.73 -0.50
N GLN A 47 5.39 4.53 -0.55
CA GLN A 47 4.72 3.84 -1.66
C GLN A 47 4.16 4.88 -2.61
N ILE A 48 4.36 4.70 -3.92
CA ILE A 48 3.71 5.51 -4.95
C ILE A 48 3.03 4.62 -5.98
N GLY A 49 2.03 5.16 -6.69
CA GLY A 49 1.32 4.40 -7.72
C GLY A 49 0.79 5.28 -8.85
N VAL A 50 1.45 5.24 -10.01
CA VAL A 50 1.00 5.91 -11.23
C VAL A 50 0.12 4.95 -12.02
N VAL A 51 -1.18 4.94 -11.71
CA VAL A 51 -2.17 4.03 -12.33
C VAL A 51 -2.93 4.67 -13.49
N ALA A 52 -2.97 5.99 -13.56
CA ALA A 52 -3.54 6.77 -14.66
C ALA A 52 -2.46 7.60 -15.36
N GLU A 53 -2.66 7.91 -16.64
CA GLU A 53 -1.64 8.57 -17.46
C GLU A 53 -1.32 9.99 -16.98
N ASP A 54 -2.29 10.72 -16.47
CA ASP A 54 -2.17 12.09 -15.94
C ASP A 54 -1.35 12.19 -14.64
N PHE A 55 -1.16 11.10 -13.91
CA PHE A 55 -0.25 11.09 -12.76
C PHE A 55 1.23 11.11 -13.14
N TRP A 56 1.58 10.68 -14.35
CA TRP A 56 2.97 10.68 -14.82
C TRP A 56 3.57 12.09 -14.91
N PRO A 57 2.98 13.04 -15.66
CA PRO A 57 3.52 14.41 -15.71
C PRO A 57 3.53 15.07 -14.33
N SER A 58 2.54 14.83 -13.49
CA SER A 58 2.51 15.35 -12.12
C SER A 58 3.66 14.82 -11.28
N LEU A 59 4.02 13.56 -11.40
CA LEU A 59 5.18 12.96 -10.72
C LEU A 59 6.50 13.58 -11.21
N ILE A 60 6.65 13.71 -12.52
CA ILE A 60 7.85 14.29 -13.13
C ILE A 60 8.05 15.75 -12.69
N GLU A 61 6.98 16.52 -12.64
CA GLU A 61 7.01 17.90 -12.15
C GLU A 61 7.35 17.94 -10.65
N ALA A 62 6.69 17.13 -9.83
CA ALA A 62 6.89 17.07 -8.38
C ALA A 62 8.33 16.77 -7.98
N LEU A 63 9.03 15.92 -8.75
CA LEU A 63 10.37 15.43 -8.45
C LEU A 63 11.46 16.08 -9.31
N ASP A 64 11.11 17.01 -10.23
CA ASP A 64 11.98 17.63 -11.23
C ASP A 64 12.79 16.62 -12.06
N LEU A 65 12.18 15.49 -12.43
CA LEU A 65 12.79 14.40 -13.20
C LEU A 65 12.54 14.55 -14.70
N ARG A 66 12.81 15.73 -15.27
CA ARG A 66 12.54 16.07 -16.68
C ARG A 66 13.25 15.15 -17.69
N GLN A 67 14.37 14.54 -17.31
CA GLN A 67 15.08 13.56 -18.14
C GLN A 67 14.25 12.30 -18.41
N LEU A 68 13.24 12.00 -17.56
CA LEU A 68 12.30 10.91 -17.76
C LEU A 68 11.05 11.30 -18.59
N ASP A 69 10.85 12.59 -18.88
CA ASP A 69 9.71 13.08 -19.70
C ASP A 69 9.98 12.89 -21.20
N THR A 70 10.11 11.64 -21.60
CA THR A 70 10.29 11.26 -23.00
C THR A 70 8.97 10.86 -23.64
N GLU A 71 8.85 10.96 -24.97
CA GLU A 71 7.64 10.53 -25.70
C GLU A 71 7.28 9.06 -25.41
N GLU A 72 8.30 8.20 -25.20
CA GLU A 72 8.10 6.81 -24.85
C GLU A 72 7.47 6.66 -23.45
N ASN A 73 7.95 7.42 -22.46
CA ASN A 73 7.50 7.34 -21.08
C ASN A 73 6.13 8.01 -20.83
N LYS A 74 5.62 8.81 -21.76
CA LYS A 74 4.26 9.39 -21.66
C LYS A 74 3.18 8.33 -21.67
N VAL A 75 3.43 7.16 -22.22
CA VAL A 75 2.50 6.06 -22.27
C VAL A 75 2.92 4.90 -21.37
N ARG A 76 1.94 4.22 -20.79
CA ARG A 76 2.16 3.11 -19.85
C ARG A 76 3.09 2.02 -20.39
N ILE A 77 2.92 1.63 -21.66
CA ILE A 77 3.74 0.57 -22.27
C ILE A 77 5.22 0.97 -22.37
N GLY A 78 5.51 2.25 -22.66
CA GLY A 78 6.86 2.76 -22.66
C GLY A 78 7.49 2.72 -21.27
N ARG A 79 6.76 3.16 -20.25
CA ARG A 79 7.21 3.06 -18.86
C ARG A 79 7.46 1.62 -18.41
N LEU A 80 6.63 0.67 -18.84
CA LEU A 80 6.85 -0.75 -18.54
C LEU A 80 8.19 -1.26 -19.12
N LYS A 81 8.55 -0.85 -20.31
CA LYS A 81 9.83 -1.22 -20.93
C LYS A 81 11.03 -0.56 -20.25
N ASN A 82 10.82 0.65 -19.73
CA ASN A 82 11.85 1.46 -19.09
C ASN A 82 11.81 1.40 -17.55
N ARG A 83 11.17 0.37 -16.99
CA ARG A 83 10.92 0.20 -15.57
C ARG A 83 12.16 0.38 -14.70
N GLU A 84 13.22 -0.35 -15.01
CA GLU A 84 14.44 -0.34 -14.20
C GLU A 84 15.03 1.07 -14.08
N ASN A 85 15.20 1.76 -15.20
CA ASN A 85 15.72 3.12 -15.22
C ASN A 85 14.81 4.13 -14.51
N ILE A 86 13.49 3.96 -14.60
CA ILE A 86 12.52 4.79 -13.87
C ILE A 86 12.63 4.54 -12.37
N ASP A 87 12.62 3.28 -11.94
CA ASP A 87 12.69 2.90 -10.53
C ASP A 87 14.03 3.33 -9.89
N GLU A 88 15.15 3.21 -10.60
CA GLU A 88 16.45 3.68 -10.15
C GLU A 88 16.48 5.20 -9.97
N ALA A 89 16.04 5.96 -10.97
CA ALA A 89 15.99 7.42 -10.87
C ALA A 89 15.08 7.92 -9.72
N LEU A 90 13.95 7.27 -9.51
CA LEU A 90 13.06 7.57 -8.38
C LEU A 90 13.71 7.23 -7.05
N GLN A 91 14.40 6.10 -6.95
CA GLN A 91 15.11 5.71 -5.73
C GLN A 91 16.24 6.69 -5.38
N GLU A 92 16.98 7.18 -6.36
CA GLU A 92 18.03 8.20 -6.17
C GLU A 92 17.47 9.51 -5.61
N VAL A 93 16.29 9.91 -6.05
CA VAL A 93 15.62 11.11 -5.52
C VAL A 93 15.06 10.86 -4.13
N PHE A 94 14.29 9.79 -3.91
CA PHE A 94 13.60 9.58 -2.65
C PHE A 94 14.53 9.41 -1.45
N ILE A 95 15.72 8.83 -1.64
CA ILE A 95 16.69 8.65 -0.55
C ILE A 95 17.27 9.95 -0.02
N THR A 96 17.13 11.06 -0.73
CA THR A 96 17.72 12.36 -0.38
C THR A 96 16.98 13.11 0.70
N ASN A 97 15.72 12.72 1.00
CA ASN A 97 14.91 13.43 1.99
C ASN A 97 14.00 12.49 2.79
N THR A 98 13.33 13.04 3.80
CA THR A 98 12.42 12.28 4.68
C THR A 98 11.14 11.86 3.97
N THR A 99 10.49 10.83 4.50
CA THR A 99 9.17 10.36 4.01
C THR A 99 8.14 11.49 4.07
N GLU A 100 8.09 12.25 5.16
CA GLU A 100 7.16 13.37 5.34
C GLU A 100 7.35 14.48 4.29
N HIS A 101 8.61 14.82 3.98
CA HIS A 101 8.94 15.80 2.94
C HIS A 101 8.36 15.38 1.58
N TRP A 102 8.61 14.13 1.19
CA TRP A 102 8.14 13.62 -0.11
C TRP A 102 6.61 13.47 -0.16
N LEU A 103 5.98 13.02 0.92
CA LEU A 103 4.52 12.93 1.00
C LEU A 103 3.87 14.29 0.74
N LYS A 104 4.39 15.35 1.37
CA LYS A 104 3.88 16.72 1.18
C LYS A 104 3.96 17.15 -0.28
N ILE A 105 5.11 17.02 -0.93
CA ILE A 105 5.33 17.40 -2.33
C ILE A 105 4.40 16.62 -3.27
N LEU A 106 4.36 15.29 -3.10
CA LEU A 106 3.56 14.43 -3.98
C LEU A 106 2.06 14.68 -3.81
N GLN A 107 1.58 14.94 -2.60
CA GLN A 107 0.18 15.29 -2.33
C GLN A 107 -0.21 16.63 -2.94
N GLU A 108 0.66 17.65 -2.87
CA GLU A 108 0.45 18.95 -3.52
C GLU A 108 0.29 18.80 -5.04
N HIS A 109 1.01 17.86 -5.65
CA HIS A 109 0.92 17.52 -7.07
C HIS A 109 -0.12 16.41 -7.39
N ARG A 110 -0.91 16.00 -6.39
CA ARG A 110 -1.96 14.97 -6.52
C ARG A 110 -1.45 13.61 -7.03
N VAL A 111 -0.21 13.28 -6.75
CA VAL A 111 0.35 11.95 -7.04
C VAL A 111 -0.07 10.98 -5.95
N PRO A 112 -0.68 9.83 -6.28
CA PRO A 112 -1.05 8.82 -5.29
C PRO A 112 0.18 8.29 -4.56
N CYS A 113 0.24 8.52 -3.25
CA CYS A 113 1.35 8.13 -2.41
C CYS A 113 0.90 7.86 -0.97
N GLY A 114 1.71 7.13 -0.23
CA GLY A 114 1.49 6.87 1.18
C GLY A 114 2.76 6.39 1.88
N PRO A 115 2.88 6.56 3.20
CA PRO A 115 4.00 6.02 3.95
C PRO A 115 3.85 4.51 4.16
N ILE A 116 4.96 3.79 4.31
CA ILE A 116 4.94 2.43 4.86
C ILE A 116 5.14 2.54 6.36
N ASN A 117 4.05 2.38 7.08
CA ASN A 117 4.03 2.55 8.53
C ASN A 117 4.49 1.31 9.28
N THR A 118 5.16 1.51 10.41
CA THR A 118 5.32 0.48 11.43
C THR A 118 3.97 0.21 12.12
N LEU A 119 3.83 -0.92 12.82
CA LEU A 119 2.63 -1.22 13.60
C LEU A 119 2.33 -0.12 14.63
N SER A 120 3.36 0.42 15.29
CA SER A 120 3.18 1.52 16.25
C SER A 120 2.54 2.74 15.60
N LYS A 121 3.10 3.21 14.48
CA LYS A 121 2.54 4.35 13.73
C LYS A 121 1.14 4.06 13.20
N THR A 122 0.87 2.84 12.74
CA THR A 122 -0.45 2.44 12.27
C THR A 122 -1.49 2.54 13.38
N PHE A 123 -1.17 2.07 14.58
CA PHE A 123 -2.10 2.10 15.71
C PHE A 123 -2.18 3.45 16.45
N GLU A 124 -1.38 4.42 16.07
CA GLU A 124 -1.50 5.83 16.50
C GLU A 124 -2.36 6.67 15.54
N ASP A 125 -2.76 6.13 14.39
CA ASP A 125 -3.55 6.82 13.39
C ASP A 125 -4.92 7.23 13.93
N ALA A 126 -5.21 8.54 13.86
CA ALA A 126 -6.42 9.13 14.43
C ALA A 126 -7.72 8.61 13.78
N ASP A 127 -7.67 8.24 12.49
CA ASP A 127 -8.85 7.75 11.79
C ASP A 127 -9.12 6.28 12.12
N LEU A 128 -8.09 5.48 12.35
CA LEU A 128 -8.24 4.11 12.87
C LEU A 128 -8.83 4.11 14.29
N LEU A 129 -8.40 5.06 15.15
CA LEU A 129 -8.96 5.23 16.49
C LEU A 129 -10.44 5.62 16.42
N LYS A 130 -10.81 6.62 15.60
CA LYS A 130 -12.22 7.03 15.40
C LYS A 130 -13.09 5.92 14.85
N ARG A 131 -12.54 5.02 14.05
CA ARG A 131 -13.22 3.87 13.47
C ARG A 131 -13.27 2.66 14.39
N ASN A 132 -12.87 2.80 15.64
CA ASN A 132 -12.81 1.69 16.61
C ASN A 132 -12.03 0.47 16.08
N MET A 133 -10.90 0.73 15.40
CA MET A 133 -10.04 -0.32 14.87
C MET A 133 -9.00 -0.82 15.88
N ILE A 134 -9.01 -0.24 17.09
CA ILE A 134 -8.27 -0.72 18.26
C ILE A 134 -9.27 -0.87 19.38
N VAL A 135 -9.44 -2.11 19.83
CA VAL A 135 -10.38 -2.45 20.90
C VAL A 135 -9.67 -3.08 22.09
N GLU A 136 -10.22 -2.89 23.28
CA GLU A 136 -9.75 -3.54 24.49
C GLU A 136 -10.74 -4.61 24.94
N VAL A 137 -10.24 -5.80 25.17
CA VAL A 137 -11.05 -6.94 25.59
C VAL A 137 -10.56 -7.46 26.93
N LEU A 138 -11.41 -7.38 27.95
CA LEU A 138 -11.12 -7.91 29.27
C LEU A 138 -11.17 -9.44 29.24
N GLN A 139 -10.08 -10.06 29.68
CA GLN A 139 -9.95 -11.52 29.80
C GLN A 139 -10.38 -11.98 31.19
N ASP A 140 -10.68 -13.27 31.36
CA ASP A 140 -11.06 -13.87 32.67
C ASP A 140 -9.97 -13.70 33.74
N SER A 141 -8.73 -13.53 33.34
CA SER A 141 -7.61 -13.21 34.24
C SER A 141 -7.68 -11.81 34.87
N GLY A 142 -8.60 -10.95 34.42
CA GLY A 142 -8.64 -9.53 34.78
C GLY A 142 -7.70 -8.64 33.95
N THR A 143 -7.01 -9.22 33.01
CA THR A 143 -6.09 -8.47 32.10
C THR A 143 -6.85 -7.95 30.91
N SER A 144 -6.70 -6.66 30.57
CA SER A 144 -7.19 -6.08 29.32
C SER A 144 -6.17 -6.28 28.20
N VAL A 145 -6.62 -6.78 27.04
CA VAL A 145 -5.79 -7.01 25.86
C VAL A 145 -6.27 -6.15 24.72
N LYS A 146 -5.37 -5.35 24.15
CA LYS A 146 -5.63 -4.59 22.92
C LYS A 146 -5.53 -5.50 21.70
N MET A 147 -6.48 -5.37 20.78
CA MET A 147 -6.50 -6.12 19.54
C MET A 147 -7.11 -5.29 18.40
N PRO A 148 -6.85 -5.66 17.12
CA PRO A 148 -7.54 -5.03 15.99
C PRO A 148 -9.05 -5.22 16.09
N GLY A 149 -9.80 -4.14 15.81
CA GLY A 149 -11.26 -4.16 15.72
C GLY A 149 -11.77 -4.79 14.42
N ASN A 150 -13.10 -4.91 14.32
CA ASN A 150 -13.74 -5.43 13.11
C ASN A 150 -13.72 -4.36 11.99
N PRO A 151 -13.20 -4.66 10.79
CA PRO A 151 -13.21 -3.71 9.66
C PRO A 151 -14.61 -3.53 9.05
N VAL A 152 -15.52 -4.49 9.24
CA VAL A 152 -16.89 -4.42 8.73
C VAL A 152 -17.74 -3.62 9.72
N LYS A 153 -18.12 -2.41 9.33
CA LYS A 153 -18.95 -1.51 10.12
C LYS A 153 -20.38 -1.53 9.59
N ILE A 154 -21.34 -1.93 10.43
CA ILE A 154 -22.77 -2.07 10.06
C ILE A 154 -23.54 -0.93 10.74
N SER A 155 -24.33 -0.19 9.97
CA SER A 155 -25.18 0.88 10.49
C SER A 155 -26.20 0.32 11.49
N ASN A 156 -26.43 1.03 12.59
CA ASN A 156 -27.36 0.65 13.66
C ASN A 156 -27.05 -0.70 14.33
N HIS A 157 -25.77 -1.09 14.35
CA HIS A 157 -25.31 -2.26 15.05
C HIS A 157 -24.14 -1.89 15.97
N ASP A 158 -24.28 -2.17 17.26
CA ASP A 158 -23.20 -1.98 18.22
C ASP A 158 -22.20 -3.13 18.11
N GLU A 159 -20.92 -2.80 18.05
CA GLU A 159 -19.85 -3.79 18.02
C GLU A 159 -19.65 -4.38 19.42
N GLU A 160 -19.74 -5.69 19.56
CA GLU A 160 -19.46 -6.40 20.79
C GLU A 160 -18.18 -7.23 20.63
N PHE A 161 -17.20 -7.01 21.50
CA PHE A 161 -15.96 -7.76 21.55
C PHE A 161 -15.90 -8.57 22.84
N ARG A 162 -15.87 -9.89 22.70
CA ARG A 162 -15.82 -10.82 23.81
C ARG A 162 -14.42 -11.38 24.00
N ARG A 163 -14.12 -11.80 25.22
CA ARG A 163 -12.89 -12.52 25.53
C ARG A 163 -12.69 -13.77 24.66
N SER A 164 -11.46 -14.19 24.51
CA SER A 164 -11.15 -15.47 23.86
C SER A 164 -11.72 -16.65 24.69
N PRO A 165 -12.30 -17.68 24.04
CA PRO A 165 -12.75 -18.88 24.72
C PRO A 165 -11.57 -19.65 25.31
N LYS A 166 -11.81 -20.35 26.43
CA LYS A 166 -10.85 -21.28 27.02
C LYS A 166 -10.78 -22.58 26.21
N LEU A 167 -9.69 -23.31 26.38
CA LEU A 167 -9.56 -24.64 25.78
C LEU A 167 -10.71 -25.55 26.29
N GLY A 168 -11.48 -26.09 25.34
CA GLY A 168 -12.62 -26.97 25.64
C GLY A 168 -13.88 -26.26 26.09
N GLU A 169 -14.03 -24.96 25.91
CA GLU A 169 -15.22 -24.18 26.29
C GLU A 169 -16.39 -24.35 25.31
N HIS A 170 -16.18 -24.94 24.15
CA HIS A 170 -17.21 -25.22 23.12
C HIS A 170 -17.39 -26.70 22.90
#